data_b8234642996204648b7cc5e3f07a04a5
#
_entry.id   b8234642996204648b7cc5e3f07a04a5
#
_cell.length_a   1.000
_cell.length_b   1.000
_cell.length_c   1.000
_cell.angle_alpha   90.00
_cell.angle_beta   90.00
_cell.angle_gamma   90.00
#
_symmetry.space_group_name_H-M   'P 1'
#
loop_
_entity.id
_entity.type
_entity.pdbx_description
1 polymer ?
#
loop_
_entity_poly.entity_id
_entity_poly.type
_entity_poly.pdbx_seq_one_letter_code
_entity_poly.pdbx_strand_id
1 'polypeptide(L)'
;MTGRVGAAMLIGSVVFLVITLFEQIPVVGWLGALASLAAWVWLAGQVLRAGGTVIDAGTAGAVTGVVGAVSAWLLQVGNLFGPDTPGLARFGAGLGTIGASVFLIIWPLVGALVCGGAAAIRSRRSLA
;
A
#
# COMPACT_ATOMS: atom_id res chain seq x y z
N MET A 1 -1.66 -14.46 -15.30
CA MET A 1 -1.57 -12.99 -15.29
C MET A 1 -0.82 -12.51 -16.55
N THR A 2 -1.36 -11.56 -17.27
CA THR A 2 -0.71 -11.04 -18.49
C THR A 2 0.47 -10.13 -18.13
N GLY A 3 1.40 -9.92 -19.06
CA GLY A 3 2.52 -8.99 -18.88
C GLY A 3 2.07 -7.55 -18.60
N ARG A 4 0.93 -7.14 -19.16
CA ARG A 4 0.34 -5.82 -18.92
C ARG A 4 -0.17 -5.67 -17.47
N VAL A 5 -0.77 -6.71 -16.92
CA VAL A 5 -1.20 -6.73 -15.51
C VAL A 5 0.01 -6.67 -14.59
N GLY A 6 1.07 -7.43 -14.91
CA GLY A 6 2.33 -7.38 -14.18
C GLY A 6 2.97 -5.99 -14.21
N ALA A 7 2.94 -5.31 -15.37
CA ALA A 7 3.44 -3.94 -15.50
C ALA A 7 2.60 -2.96 -14.67
N ALA A 8 1.26 -3.08 -14.66
CA ALA A 8 0.40 -2.25 -13.83
C ALA A 8 0.70 -2.45 -12.34
N MET A 9 0.93 -3.69 -11.91
CA MET A 9 1.30 -4.01 -10.54
C MET A 9 2.66 -3.41 -10.16
N LEU A 10 3.63 -3.45 -11.05
CA LEU A 10 4.95 -2.86 -10.84
C LEU A 10 4.85 -1.33 -10.69
N ILE A 11 4.11 -0.68 -11.57
CA ILE A 11 3.88 0.77 -11.49
C ILE A 11 3.15 1.11 -10.19
N GLY A 12 2.14 0.33 -9.81
CA GLY A 12 1.44 0.49 -8.54
C GLY A 12 2.38 0.37 -7.35
N SER A 13 3.31 -0.59 -7.37
CA SER A 13 4.31 -0.78 -6.32
C SER A 13 5.23 0.45 -6.19
N VAL A 14 5.67 1.04 -7.30
CA VAL A 14 6.45 2.27 -7.29
C VAL A 14 5.66 3.44 -6.71
N VAL A 15 4.39 3.59 -7.09
CA VAL A 15 3.49 4.61 -6.53
C VAL A 15 3.37 4.46 -5.02
N PHE A 16 3.18 3.24 -4.51
CA PHE A 16 3.07 2.99 -3.07
C PHE A 16 4.38 3.24 -2.33
N LEU A 17 5.54 2.97 -2.93
CA LEU A 17 6.84 3.37 -2.37
C LEU A 17 6.93 4.89 -2.21
N VAL A 18 6.54 5.64 -3.23
CA VAL A 18 6.55 7.11 -3.19
C VAL A 18 5.60 7.62 -2.10
N ILE A 19 4.38 7.07 -2.02
CA ILE A 19 3.41 7.43 -0.97
C ILE A 19 4.00 7.17 0.41
N THR A 20 4.64 6.01 0.62
CA THR A 20 5.25 5.65 1.90
C THR A 20 6.34 6.65 2.29
N LEU A 21 7.15 7.12 1.35
CA LEU A 21 8.16 8.13 1.61
C LEU A 21 7.52 9.47 2.04
N PHE A 22 6.44 9.87 1.40
CA PHE A 22 5.69 11.08 1.79
C PHE A 22 5.04 10.94 3.16
N GLU A 23 4.61 9.75 3.55
CA GLU A 23 4.04 9.51 4.88
C GLU A 23 5.02 9.76 6.02
N GLN A 24 6.32 9.78 5.76
CA GLN A 24 7.34 10.08 6.76
C GLN A 24 7.37 11.57 7.15
N ILE A 25 6.72 12.44 6.40
CA ILE A 25 6.62 13.87 6.73
C ILE A 25 5.53 14.05 7.80
N PRO A 26 5.86 14.59 9.02
CA PRO A 26 4.94 14.57 10.16
C PRO A 26 3.58 15.22 9.94
N VAL A 27 3.50 16.30 9.16
CA VAL A 27 2.27 17.09 8.98
C VAL A 27 1.36 16.48 7.90
N VAL A 28 1.94 15.79 6.91
CA VAL A 28 1.20 15.27 5.75
C VAL A 28 1.03 13.75 5.77
N GLY A 29 1.54 13.07 6.81
CA GLY A 29 1.52 11.61 6.89
C GLY A 29 0.11 11.00 6.81
N TRP A 30 -0.89 11.66 7.40
CA TRP A 30 -2.27 11.20 7.36
C TRP A 30 -2.89 11.27 5.93
N LEU A 31 -2.39 12.16 5.07
CA LEU A 31 -2.80 12.22 3.67
C LEU A 31 -2.36 10.98 2.90
N GLY A 32 -1.32 10.29 3.36
CA GLY A 32 -0.85 9.05 2.76
C GLY A 32 -1.90 7.95 2.76
N ALA A 33 -2.70 7.84 3.82
CA ALA A 33 -3.79 6.88 3.87
C ALA A 33 -4.85 7.15 2.79
N LEU A 34 -5.25 8.42 2.63
CA LEU A 34 -6.19 8.83 1.59
C LEU A 34 -5.60 8.63 0.19
N ALA A 35 -4.32 8.97 0.00
CA ALA A 35 -3.62 8.75 -1.26
C ALA A 35 -3.53 7.27 -1.61
N SER A 36 -3.32 6.40 -0.63
CA SER A 36 -3.29 4.95 -0.83
C SER A 36 -4.65 4.41 -1.27
N LEU A 37 -5.74 4.86 -0.65
CA LEU A 37 -7.09 4.46 -1.07
C LEU A 37 -7.37 4.89 -2.52
N ALA A 38 -7.04 6.13 -2.86
CA ALA A 38 -7.19 6.65 -4.22
C ALA A 38 -6.31 5.87 -5.21
N ALA A 39 -5.08 5.53 -4.83
CA ALA A 39 -4.15 4.77 -5.65
C ALA A 39 -4.67 3.35 -5.92
N TRP A 40 -5.28 2.69 -4.95
CA TRP A 40 -5.88 1.36 -5.16
C TRP A 40 -7.09 1.41 -6.10
N VAL A 41 -7.93 2.42 -6.00
CA VAL A 41 -9.04 2.62 -6.94
C VAL A 41 -8.51 2.86 -8.36
N TRP A 42 -7.48 3.68 -8.49
CA TRP A 42 -6.79 3.90 -9.76
C TRP A 42 -6.17 2.61 -10.30
N LEU A 43 -5.46 1.86 -9.45
CA LEU A 43 -4.80 0.60 -9.83
C LEU A 43 -5.81 -0.44 -10.32
N ALA A 44 -6.98 -0.54 -9.68
CA ALA A 44 -8.05 -1.40 -10.14
C ALA A 44 -8.44 -1.09 -11.58
N GLY A 45 -8.55 0.18 -11.92
CA GLY A 45 -8.81 0.63 -13.30
C GLY A 45 -7.70 0.22 -14.26
N GLN A 46 -6.44 0.35 -13.86
CA GLN A 46 -5.30 -0.04 -14.70
C GLN A 46 -5.26 -1.56 -14.94
N VAL A 47 -5.52 -2.35 -13.92
CA VAL A 47 -5.57 -3.81 -14.05
C VAL A 47 -6.67 -4.24 -15.01
N LEU A 48 -7.87 -3.67 -14.90
CA LEU A 48 -8.98 -3.98 -15.80
C LEU A 48 -8.68 -3.56 -17.25
N ARG A 49 -8.07 -2.39 -17.45
CA ARG A 49 -7.65 -1.93 -18.79
C ARG A 49 -6.60 -2.83 -19.41
N ALA A 50 -5.76 -3.44 -18.58
CA ALA A 50 -4.74 -4.38 -19.02
C ALA A 50 -5.31 -5.78 -19.33
N GLY A 51 -6.62 -5.96 -19.24
CA GLY A 51 -7.28 -7.25 -19.47
C GLY A 51 -7.32 -8.16 -18.25
N GLY A 52 -6.98 -7.65 -17.08
CA GLY A 52 -7.03 -8.40 -15.82
C GLY A 52 -8.45 -8.58 -15.28
N THR A 53 -8.59 -9.51 -14.36
CA THR A 53 -9.85 -9.84 -13.69
C THR A 53 -9.96 -9.11 -12.33
N VAL A 54 -11.11 -9.26 -11.67
CA VAL A 54 -11.31 -8.79 -10.29
C VAL A 54 -10.31 -9.45 -9.34
N ILE A 55 -9.99 -10.73 -9.54
CA ILE A 55 -9.01 -11.45 -8.74
C ILE A 55 -7.60 -10.86 -8.96
N ASP A 56 -7.26 -10.54 -10.20
CA ASP A 56 -5.97 -9.89 -10.51
C ASP A 56 -5.88 -8.52 -9.82
N ALA A 57 -6.95 -7.75 -9.79
CA ALA A 57 -7.00 -6.47 -9.09
C ALA A 57 -6.83 -6.65 -7.57
N GLY A 58 -7.50 -7.64 -6.99
CA GLY A 58 -7.32 -7.96 -5.57
C GLY A 58 -5.88 -8.37 -5.25
N THR A 59 -5.27 -9.18 -6.11
CA THR A 59 -3.86 -9.58 -5.98
C THR A 59 -2.93 -8.36 -6.09
N ALA A 60 -3.17 -7.48 -7.05
CA ALA A 60 -2.41 -6.25 -7.19
C ALA A 60 -2.53 -5.35 -5.95
N GLY A 61 -3.73 -5.24 -5.39
CA GLY A 61 -3.96 -4.52 -4.14
C GLY A 61 -3.19 -5.11 -2.96
N ALA A 62 -3.20 -6.45 -2.84
CA ALA A 62 -2.43 -7.14 -1.80
C ALA A 62 -0.92 -6.93 -1.96
N VAL A 63 -0.39 -7.09 -3.16
CA VAL A 63 1.05 -6.93 -3.45
C VAL A 63 1.51 -5.50 -3.17
N THR A 64 0.78 -4.50 -3.65
CA THR A 64 1.11 -3.09 -3.40
C THR A 64 0.96 -2.73 -1.92
N GLY A 65 -0.01 -3.32 -1.23
CA GLY A 65 -0.17 -3.19 0.21
C GLY A 65 1.03 -3.75 0.98
N VAL A 66 1.55 -4.92 0.56
CA VAL A 66 2.78 -5.50 1.13
C VAL A 66 3.97 -4.57 0.90
N VAL A 67 4.13 -4.05 -0.32
CA VAL A 67 5.23 -3.12 -0.64
C VAL A 67 5.18 -1.89 0.28
N GLY A 68 4.02 -1.25 0.43
CA GLY A 68 3.85 -0.10 1.30
C GLY A 68 4.11 -0.44 2.77
N ALA A 69 3.53 -1.52 3.26
CA ALA A 69 3.65 -1.93 4.66
C ALA A 69 5.09 -2.34 5.02
N VAL A 70 5.78 -3.12 4.17
CA VAL A 70 7.17 -3.52 4.37
C VAL A 70 8.09 -2.30 4.36
N SER A 71 7.87 -1.37 3.43
CA SER A 71 8.65 -0.13 3.36
C SER A 71 8.49 0.70 4.64
N ALA A 72 7.26 0.86 5.13
CA ALA A 72 6.98 1.57 6.38
C ALA A 72 7.63 0.87 7.58
N TRP A 73 7.54 -0.46 7.62
CA TRP A 73 8.16 -1.26 8.69
C TRP A 73 9.68 -1.10 8.71
N LEU A 74 10.34 -1.17 7.55
CA LEU A 74 11.79 -1.00 7.44
C LEU A 74 12.23 0.39 7.91
N LEU A 75 11.47 1.44 7.58
CA LEU A 75 11.76 2.80 8.03
C LEU A 75 11.62 2.92 9.55
N GLN A 76 10.61 2.29 10.16
CA GLN A 76 10.42 2.28 11.61
C GLN A 76 11.54 1.52 12.32
N VAL A 77 11.93 0.36 11.81
CA VAL A 77 13.05 -0.42 12.37
C VAL A 77 14.35 0.38 12.26
N GLY A 78 14.58 1.06 11.14
CA GLY A 78 15.75 1.93 10.97
C GLY A 78 15.81 3.04 12.02
N ASN A 79 14.68 3.65 12.35
CA ASN A 79 14.58 4.66 13.40
C ASN A 79 14.88 4.09 14.78
N LEU A 80 14.47 2.84 15.04
CA LEU A 80 14.73 2.17 16.32
C LEU A 80 16.24 1.96 16.59
N PHE A 81 17.01 1.69 15.54
CA PHE A 81 18.44 1.41 15.62
C PHE A 81 19.33 2.62 15.30
N GLY A 82 18.75 3.82 15.25
CA GLY A 82 19.51 5.05 15.03
C GLY A 82 20.54 5.29 16.14
N PRO A 83 21.81 5.68 15.83
CA PRO A 83 22.90 5.71 16.81
C PRO A 83 22.73 6.77 17.91
N ASP A 84 22.02 7.86 17.67
CA ASP A 84 21.88 8.98 18.61
C ASP A 84 20.45 9.14 19.13
N THR A 85 19.67 8.06 19.17
CA THR A 85 18.26 8.11 19.56
C THR A 85 18.15 8.17 21.10
N PRO A 86 17.55 9.23 21.70
CA PRO A 86 17.27 9.29 23.14
C PRO A 86 16.35 8.16 23.57
N GLY A 87 16.43 7.73 24.86
CA GLY A 87 15.64 6.62 25.37
C GLY A 87 14.13 6.73 25.15
N LEU A 88 13.56 7.94 25.34
CA LEU A 88 12.13 8.18 25.09
C LEU A 88 11.77 8.05 23.62
N ALA A 89 12.62 8.55 22.72
CA ALA A 89 12.40 8.44 21.27
C ALA A 89 12.53 6.97 20.82
N ARG A 90 13.46 6.20 21.43
CA ARG A 90 13.61 4.77 21.19
C ARG A 90 12.37 3.99 21.63
N PHE A 91 11.78 4.35 22.76
CA PHE A 91 10.51 3.77 23.23
C PHE A 91 9.38 4.04 22.24
N GLY A 92 9.25 5.29 21.77
CA GLY A 92 8.26 5.68 20.76
C GLY A 92 8.46 4.94 19.43
N ALA A 93 9.73 4.78 18.98
CA ALA A 93 10.05 4.01 17.78
C ALA A 93 9.72 2.52 17.95
N GLY A 94 9.89 1.97 19.16
CA GLY A 94 9.48 0.60 19.47
C GLY A 94 7.97 0.39 19.34
N LEU A 95 7.17 1.32 19.88
CA LEU A 95 5.71 1.29 19.73
C LEU A 95 5.30 1.45 18.27
N GLY A 96 5.96 2.33 17.52
CA GLY A 96 5.74 2.51 16.09
C GLY A 96 6.06 1.25 15.30
N THR A 97 7.11 0.52 15.68
CA THR A 97 7.47 -0.76 15.06
C THR A 97 6.41 -1.83 15.31
N ILE A 98 5.84 -1.89 16.52
CA ILE A 98 4.74 -2.81 16.83
C ILE A 98 3.53 -2.48 15.95
N GLY A 99 3.14 -1.22 15.86
CA GLY A 99 2.05 -0.76 14.99
C GLY A 99 2.30 -1.11 13.52
N ALA A 100 3.52 -0.87 13.03
CA ALA A 100 3.91 -1.21 11.67
C ALA A 100 3.88 -2.72 11.42
N SER A 101 4.23 -3.54 12.42
CA SER A 101 4.16 -5.00 12.31
C SER A 101 2.71 -5.50 12.17
N VAL A 102 1.76 -4.92 12.91
CA VAL A 102 0.32 -5.19 12.73
C VAL A 102 -0.12 -4.74 11.35
N PHE A 103 0.36 -3.62 10.88
CA PHE A 103 0.07 -3.05 9.57
C PHE A 103 0.54 -3.95 8.41
N LEU A 104 1.63 -4.71 8.60
CA LEU A 104 2.11 -5.72 7.63
C LEU A 104 1.04 -6.76 7.29
N ILE A 105 0.15 -7.05 8.23
CA ILE A 105 -0.93 -8.03 8.03
C ILE A 105 -2.19 -7.33 7.51
N ILE A 106 -2.57 -6.21 8.11
CA ILE A 106 -3.83 -5.52 7.83
C ILE A 106 -3.80 -4.83 6.47
N TRP A 107 -2.71 -4.15 6.14
CA TRP A 107 -2.65 -3.29 4.97
C TRP A 107 -2.77 -4.04 3.64
N PRO A 108 -2.12 -5.20 3.44
CA PRO A 108 -2.35 -6.02 2.25
C PRO A 108 -3.80 -6.49 2.12
N LEU A 109 -4.47 -6.81 3.24
CA LEU A 109 -5.88 -7.20 3.21
C LEU A 109 -6.76 -6.03 2.80
N VAL A 110 -6.50 -4.83 3.33
CA VAL A 110 -7.22 -3.61 2.93
C VAL A 110 -6.99 -3.33 1.44
N GLY A 111 -5.75 -3.46 0.96
CA GLY A 111 -5.42 -3.30 -0.45
C GLY A 111 -6.16 -4.27 -1.35
N ALA A 112 -6.20 -5.54 -0.97
CA ALA A 112 -6.94 -6.57 -1.71
C ALA A 112 -8.44 -6.25 -1.77
N LEU A 113 -9.03 -5.86 -0.65
CA LEU A 113 -10.46 -5.53 -0.56
C LEU A 113 -10.81 -4.26 -1.33
N VAL A 114 -10.03 -3.20 -1.19
CA VAL A 114 -10.30 -1.92 -1.86
C VAL A 114 -10.09 -2.06 -3.37
N CYS A 115 -8.98 -2.60 -3.78
CA CYS A 115 -8.65 -2.76 -5.21
C CYS A 115 -9.57 -3.76 -5.88
N GLY A 116 -9.78 -4.92 -5.27
CA GLY A 116 -10.71 -5.94 -5.76
C GLY A 116 -12.16 -5.45 -5.77
N GLY A 117 -12.58 -4.78 -4.72
CA GLY A 117 -13.94 -4.19 -4.62
C GLY A 117 -14.18 -3.12 -5.68
N ALA A 118 -13.22 -2.22 -5.90
CA ALA A 118 -13.32 -1.20 -6.94
C ALA A 118 -13.40 -1.83 -8.33
N ALA A 119 -12.62 -2.89 -8.59
CA ALA A 119 -12.66 -3.63 -9.85
C ALA A 119 -14.02 -4.33 -10.03
N ALA A 120 -14.57 -4.94 -8.98
CA ALA A 120 -15.87 -5.60 -9.03
C ALA A 120 -16.99 -4.60 -9.37
N ILE A 121 -16.98 -3.42 -8.76
CA ILE A 121 -17.97 -2.36 -9.03
C ILE A 121 -17.87 -1.89 -10.48
N ARG A 122 -16.66 -1.65 -10.98
CA ARG A 122 -16.42 -1.23 -12.36
C ARG A 122 -16.86 -2.29 -13.37
N SER A 123 -16.57 -3.56 -13.09
CA SER A 123 -16.97 -4.68 -13.94
C SER A 123 -18.49 -4.79 -14.04
N ARG A 124 -19.21 -4.61 -12.93
CA ARG A 124 -20.69 -4.60 -12.92
C ARG A 124 -21.25 -3.43 -13.73
N ARG A 125 -20.67 -2.24 -13.62
CA ARG A 125 -21.10 -1.07 -14.38
C ARG A 125 -20.91 -1.23 -15.88
N SER A 126 -19.84 -1.91 -16.32
CA SER A 126 -19.60 -2.15 -17.73
C SER A 126 -20.55 -3.18 -18.33
N LEU A 127 -21.18 -4.04 -17.51
CA LEU A 127 -22.18 -5.02 -17.94
C LEU A 127 -23.61 -4.45 -17.97
N ALA A 128 -23.81 -3.32 -17.32
CA ALA A 128 -25.08 -2.60 -17.35
C ALA A 128 -25.09 -1.65 -18.54
#